data_a79f0aef12bc81e222e2b8270ceb9768
#
_entry.id   a79f0aef12bc81e222e2b8270ceb9768
#
_cell.length_a   1.000
_cell.length_b   1.000
_cell.length_c   1.000
_cell.angle_alpha   90.00
_cell.angle_beta   90.00
_cell.angle_gamma   90.00
#
_symmetry.space_group_name_H-M   'P 1'
#
loop_
_entity.id
_entity.type
_entity.pdbx_description
1 polymer ?
#
loop_
_entity_poly.entity_id
_entity_poly.type
_entity_poly.pdbx_seq_one_letter_code
_entity_poly.pdbx_strand_id
1 'polypeptide(L)'
;RPREENSFTPALCNRIDRNTGGIVIAAKTAEALRILNDKIKDREMEKRYLCIVHGRPKPPEGLIENYLRRDEKRKQVTLHRTRVPGAKTARTRYRTLTSHGRLSLVECELLTGRTHQIRAHMASIGCPLLGDGKYGTNELNRPYGETGQALYAYSLTFRFAQDAGALQYLNGKTFKVKDIPFVKKYFPNFKP
;
A
#
# COMPACT_ATOMS: atom_id res chain seq x y z
N ARG A 1 35.56 -5.29 -18.83
CA ARG A 1 35.26 -3.94 -19.33
C ARG A 1 33.74 -3.69 -19.22
N PRO A 2 33.27 -2.57 -18.70
CA PRO A 2 31.87 -2.34 -18.40
C PRO A 2 31.02 -1.87 -19.57
N ARG A 3 31.24 -2.26 -20.78
CA ARG A 3 30.53 -1.73 -21.97
C ARG A 3 29.43 -2.62 -22.55
N GLU A 4 29.28 -3.85 -22.09
CA GLU A 4 28.28 -4.77 -22.65
C GLU A 4 27.00 -4.87 -21.80
N GLU A 5 26.98 -4.36 -20.56
CA GLU A 5 25.79 -4.28 -19.72
C GLU A 5 24.96 -3.00 -19.88
N ASN A 6 25.36 -2.12 -20.77
CA ASN A 6 24.86 -0.73 -20.84
C ASN A 6 23.62 -0.52 -21.72
N SER A 7 22.94 -1.55 -22.15
CA SER A 7 21.67 -1.39 -22.89
C SER A 7 20.42 -1.35 -22.02
N PHE A 8 20.52 -1.69 -20.71
CA PHE A 8 19.40 -1.71 -19.79
C PHE A 8 19.52 -0.61 -18.75
N THR A 9 18.53 0.30 -18.75
CA THR A 9 18.37 1.28 -17.68
C THR A 9 17.55 0.66 -16.53
N PRO A 10 18.01 0.72 -15.25
CA PRO A 10 17.24 0.25 -14.13
C PRO A 10 15.83 0.80 -14.12
N ALA A 11 14.85 -0.07 -13.94
CA ALA A 11 13.43 0.27 -14.04
C ALA A 11 12.65 -0.11 -12.78
N LEU A 12 11.70 0.74 -12.40
CA LEU A 12 10.77 0.43 -11.31
C LEU A 12 9.78 -0.66 -11.74
N CYS A 13 9.63 -1.67 -10.90
CA CYS A 13 8.68 -2.77 -11.12
C CYS A 13 7.30 -2.46 -10.56
N ASN A 14 7.20 -1.56 -9.59
CA ASN A 14 5.95 -1.14 -8.97
C ASN A 14 5.97 0.36 -8.67
N ARG A 15 4.80 0.87 -8.30
CA ARG A 15 4.61 2.27 -7.91
C ARG A 15 3.83 2.35 -6.61
N ILE A 16 4.04 3.44 -5.89
CA ILE A 16 3.24 3.88 -4.76
C ILE A 16 2.55 5.20 -5.10
N ASP A 17 1.50 5.55 -4.38
CA ASP A 17 0.77 6.81 -4.60
C ASP A 17 1.64 8.02 -4.22
N ARG A 18 1.36 9.17 -4.81
CA ARG A 18 1.94 10.44 -4.38
C ARG A 18 1.68 10.65 -2.88
N ASN A 19 2.69 11.10 -2.15
CA ASN A 19 2.69 11.26 -0.68
C ASN A 19 2.61 9.94 0.11
N THR A 20 2.75 8.78 -0.54
CA THR A 20 2.96 7.50 0.14
C THR A 20 4.45 7.22 0.17
N GLY A 21 4.98 6.92 1.34
CA GLY A 21 6.37 6.47 1.52
C GLY A 21 6.50 4.96 1.42
N GLY A 22 7.75 4.48 1.44
CA GLY A 22 8.03 3.07 1.66
C GLY A 22 8.72 2.35 0.52
N ILE A 23 8.63 1.02 0.56
CA ILE A 23 9.38 0.10 -0.29
C ILE A 23 8.86 0.15 -1.72
N VAL A 24 9.78 0.39 -2.66
CA VAL A 24 9.59 0.18 -4.09
C VAL A 24 10.65 -0.79 -4.61
N ILE A 25 10.32 -1.53 -5.65
CA ILE A 25 11.19 -2.51 -6.26
C ILE A 25 11.70 -1.96 -7.58
N ALA A 26 13.01 -2.00 -7.78
CA ALA A 26 13.65 -1.67 -9.06
C ALA A 26 14.47 -2.87 -9.55
N ALA A 27 14.36 -3.19 -10.83
CA ALA A 27 15.18 -4.18 -11.49
C ALA A 27 16.43 -3.52 -12.07
N LYS A 28 17.57 -4.16 -11.91
CA LYS A 28 18.88 -3.70 -12.43
C LYS A 28 19.23 -4.34 -13.79
N THR A 29 18.49 -5.38 -14.19
CA THR A 29 18.66 -6.09 -15.46
C THR A 29 17.32 -6.36 -16.12
N ALA A 30 17.30 -6.54 -17.44
CA ALA A 30 16.09 -6.89 -18.20
C ALA A 30 15.49 -8.23 -17.75
N GLU A 31 16.34 -9.22 -17.43
CA GLU A 31 15.91 -10.51 -16.90
C GLU A 31 15.19 -10.35 -15.55
N ALA A 32 15.78 -9.61 -14.62
CA ALA A 32 15.16 -9.34 -13.32
C ALA A 32 13.83 -8.59 -13.47
N LEU A 33 13.75 -7.62 -14.39
CA LEU A 33 12.52 -6.88 -14.67
C LEU A 33 11.40 -7.81 -15.14
N ARG A 34 11.69 -8.71 -16.08
CA ARG A 34 10.72 -9.69 -16.59
C ARG A 34 10.22 -10.59 -15.46
N ILE A 35 11.13 -11.20 -14.71
CA ILE A 35 10.79 -12.10 -13.59
C ILE A 35 9.93 -11.36 -12.56
N LEU A 36 10.35 -10.17 -12.12
CA LEU A 36 9.62 -9.40 -11.10
C LEU A 36 8.24 -8.97 -11.58
N ASN A 37 8.10 -8.58 -12.85
CA ASN A 37 6.79 -8.23 -13.41
C ASN A 37 5.83 -9.42 -13.42
N ASP A 38 6.30 -10.62 -13.77
CA ASP A 38 5.50 -11.84 -13.73
C ASP A 38 5.10 -12.17 -12.27
N LYS A 39 6.05 -12.13 -11.33
CA LYS A 39 5.79 -12.37 -9.90
C LYS A 39 4.82 -11.35 -9.29
N ILE A 40 4.89 -10.09 -9.68
CA ILE A 40 3.93 -9.04 -9.26
C ILE A 40 2.55 -9.30 -9.88
N LYS A 41 2.48 -9.64 -11.14
CA LYS A 41 1.22 -9.98 -11.85
C LYS A 41 0.53 -11.17 -11.19
N ASP A 42 1.28 -12.21 -10.85
CA ASP A 42 0.80 -13.45 -10.24
C ASP A 42 0.61 -13.33 -8.71
N ARG A 43 0.86 -12.13 -8.16
CA ARG A 43 0.68 -11.80 -6.74
C ARG A 43 1.53 -12.66 -5.80
N GLU A 44 2.71 -13.01 -6.23
CA GLU A 44 3.69 -13.77 -5.47
C GLU A 44 4.54 -12.89 -4.53
N MET A 45 3.95 -11.76 -4.11
CA MET A 45 4.54 -10.83 -3.15
C MET A 45 3.47 -10.36 -2.18
N GLU A 46 3.76 -10.52 -0.89
CA GLU A 46 2.93 -9.98 0.20
C GLU A 46 3.38 -8.55 0.50
N LYS A 47 2.48 -7.60 0.32
CA LYS A 47 2.73 -6.17 0.58
C LYS A 47 1.91 -5.71 1.76
N ARG A 48 2.58 -5.20 2.80
CA ARG A 48 1.94 -4.62 3.96
C ARG A 48 2.25 -3.15 4.10
N TYR A 49 1.24 -2.41 4.48
CA TYR A 49 1.29 -0.97 4.69
C TYR A 49 0.93 -0.66 6.14
N LEU A 50 1.55 0.39 6.68
CA LEU A 50 1.06 1.05 7.88
C LEU A 50 0.36 2.34 7.48
N CYS A 51 -0.76 2.61 8.10
CA CYS A 51 -1.45 3.89 7.97
C CYS A 51 -1.97 4.35 9.33
N ILE A 52 -2.12 5.67 9.47
CA ILE A 52 -2.88 6.25 10.58
C ILE A 52 -4.24 6.64 10.05
N VAL A 53 -5.28 6.26 10.76
CA VAL A 53 -6.67 6.58 10.42
C VAL A 53 -7.34 7.39 11.52
N HIS A 54 -8.31 8.22 11.14
CA HIS A 54 -9.21 8.86 12.06
C HIS A 54 -10.21 7.85 12.61
N GLY A 55 -10.44 7.89 13.91
CA GLY A 55 -11.38 6.99 14.58
C GLY A 55 -10.77 5.62 14.91
N ARG A 56 -11.66 4.70 15.21
CA ARG A 56 -11.34 3.31 15.58
C ARG A 56 -12.12 2.37 14.67
N PRO A 57 -11.46 1.58 13.80
CA PRO A 57 -12.14 0.61 12.95
C PRO A 57 -12.99 -0.37 13.79
N LYS A 58 -14.21 -0.61 13.33
CA LYS A 58 -15.14 -1.58 13.94
C LYS A 58 -15.68 -2.50 12.85
N PRO A 59 -15.32 -3.80 12.87
CA PRO A 59 -14.43 -4.47 13.85
C PRO A 59 -12.98 -3.98 13.76
N PRO A 60 -12.12 -4.26 14.79
CA PRO A 60 -10.72 -3.80 14.80
C PRO A 60 -9.86 -4.45 13.70
N GLU A 61 -10.28 -5.58 13.17
CA GLU A 61 -9.66 -6.27 12.03
C GLU A 61 -10.72 -6.83 11.10
N GLY A 62 -10.37 -7.00 9.83
CA GLY A 62 -11.30 -7.53 8.85
C GLY A 62 -10.78 -7.52 7.43
N LEU A 63 -11.67 -7.94 6.53
CA LEU A 63 -11.47 -7.91 5.07
C LEU A 63 -12.48 -6.95 4.47
N ILE A 64 -11.98 -5.95 3.74
CA ILE A 64 -12.81 -5.07 2.92
C ILE A 64 -12.72 -5.58 1.49
N GLU A 65 -13.87 -5.95 0.93
CA GLU A 65 -13.99 -6.44 -0.44
C GLU A 65 -15.10 -5.71 -1.18
N ASN A 66 -14.79 -5.17 -2.33
CA ASN A 66 -15.74 -4.49 -3.21
C ASN A 66 -15.18 -4.32 -4.63
N TYR A 67 -15.92 -3.59 -5.47
CA TYR A 67 -15.51 -3.24 -6.82
C TYR A 67 -15.10 -1.78 -6.87
N LEU A 68 -13.88 -1.52 -7.34
CA LEU A 68 -13.29 -0.19 -7.40
C LEU A 68 -13.22 0.26 -8.85
N ARG A 69 -13.83 1.42 -9.14
CA ARG A 69 -13.78 2.08 -10.45
C ARG A 69 -13.00 3.37 -10.34
N ARG A 70 -12.11 3.60 -11.29
CA ARG A 70 -11.34 4.85 -11.38
C ARG A 70 -12.17 5.92 -12.09
N ASP A 71 -12.23 7.10 -11.50
CA ASP A 71 -12.76 8.31 -12.12
C ASP A 71 -11.56 9.15 -12.59
N GLU A 72 -11.32 9.15 -13.89
CA GLU A 72 -10.18 9.85 -14.50
C GLU A 72 -10.30 11.38 -14.37
N LYS A 73 -11.53 11.91 -14.44
CA LYS A 73 -11.78 13.35 -14.35
C LYS A 73 -11.49 13.87 -12.94
N ARG A 74 -11.96 13.18 -11.93
CA ARG A 74 -11.75 13.52 -10.53
C ARG A 74 -10.43 13.02 -9.96
N LYS A 75 -9.68 12.19 -10.72
CA LYS A 75 -8.44 11.53 -10.28
C LYS A 75 -8.61 10.83 -8.92
N GLN A 76 -9.73 10.18 -8.74
CA GLN A 76 -10.08 9.41 -7.53
C GLN A 76 -10.78 8.11 -7.91
N VAL A 77 -11.09 7.29 -6.91
CA VAL A 77 -11.80 6.03 -7.13
C VAL A 77 -13.13 6.04 -6.39
N THR A 78 -14.08 5.29 -6.93
CA THR A 78 -15.39 5.01 -6.33
C THR A 78 -15.51 3.53 -6.02
N LEU A 79 -16.17 3.21 -4.91
CA LEU A 79 -16.39 1.85 -4.45
C LEU A 79 -17.84 1.44 -4.71
N HIS A 80 -18.02 0.22 -5.18
CA HIS A 80 -19.32 -0.35 -5.52
C HIS A 80 -19.48 -1.72 -4.86
N ARG A 81 -20.65 -2.01 -4.30
CA ARG A 81 -20.98 -3.33 -3.72
C ARG A 81 -21.18 -4.40 -4.79
N THR A 82 -21.67 -3.99 -5.94
CA THR A 82 -21.90 -4.85 -7.11
C THR A 82 -20.97 -4.46 -8.25
N ARG A 83 -20.71 -5.38 -9.15
CA ARG A 83 -19.84 -5.13 -10.30
C ARG A 83 -20.51 -4.14 -11.25
N VAL A 84 -19.84 -3.03 -11.55
CA VAL A 84 -20.25 -2.05 -12.57
C VAL A 84 -19.21 -2.00 -13.69
N PRO A 85 -19.56 -1.53 -14.89
CA PRO A 85 -18.62 -1.44 -16.01
C PRO A 85 -17.36 -0.65 -15.62
N GLY A 86 -16.18 -1.20 -15.97
CA GLY A 86 -14.88 -0.60 -15.66
C GLY A 86 -14.40 -0.76 -14.23
N ALA A 87 -15.21 -1.34 -13.32
CA ALA A 87 -14.79 -1.62 -11.96
C ALA A 87 -14.01 -2.95 -11.88
N LYS A 88 -13.02 -2.96 -10.99
CA LYS A 88 -12.16 -4.13 -10.72
C LYS A 88 -12.29 -4.53 -9.26
N THR A 89 -12.28 -5.82 -8.98
CA THR A 89 -12.26 -6.34 -7.60
C THR A 89 -11.10 -5.72 -6.82
N ALA A 90 -11.38 -5.26 -5.62
CA ALA A 90 -10.43 -4.73 -4.66
C ALA A 90 -10.62 -5.42 -3.31
N ARG A 91 -9.52 -5.91 -2.73
CA ARG A 91 -9.51 -6.64 -1.46
C ARG A 91 -8.36 -6.15 -0.58
N THR A 92 -8.69 -5.68 0.60
CA THR A 92 -7.72 -5.24 1.62
C THR A 92 -8.04 -5.92 2.93
N ARG A 93 -7.08 -6.64 3.50
CA ARG A 93 -7.16 -7.09 4.89
C ARG A 93 -6.57 -5.99 5.76
N TYR A 94 -7.21 -5.69 6.88
CA TYR A 94 -6.71 -4.70 7.82
C TYR A 94 -6.74 -5.21 9.25
N ARG A 95 -5.85 -4.68 10.08
CA ARG A 95 -5.77 -4.94 11.51
C ARG A 95 -5.34 -3.68 12.25
N THR A 96 -6.12 -3.27 13.23
CA THR A 96 -5.74 -2.19 14.14
C THR A 96 -4.68 -2.69 15.10
N LEU A 97 -3.53 -2.03 15.13
CA LEU A 97 -2.40 -2.41 15.97
C LEU A 97 -2.46 -1.72 17.34
N THR A 98 -2.82 -0.44 17.33
CA THR A 98 -2.99 0.36 18.55
C THR A 98 -3.82 1.61 18.24
N SER A 99 -4.35 2.24 19.28
CA SER A 99 -5.12 3.48 19.16
C SER A 99 -4.73 4.45 20.27
N HIS A 100 -4.65 5.73 19.93
CA HIS A 100 -4.41 6.81 20.89
C HIS A 100 -5.28 8.01 20.53
N GLY A 101 -6.06 8.49 21.51
CA GLY A 101 -7.04 9.56 21.28
C GLY A 101 -8.03 9.19 20.19
N ARG A 102 -8.10 10.03 19.17
CA ARG A 102 -8.97 9.86 18.00
C ARG A 102 -8.28 9.20 16.80
N LEU A 103 -7.06 8.72 16.97
CA LEU A 103 -6.27 8.09 15.91
C LEU A 103 -6.04 6.61 16.19
N SER A 104 -5.96 5.83 15.13
CA SER A 104 -5.56 4.42 15.17
C SER A 104 -4.44 4.15 14.19
N LEU A 105 -3.47 3.34 14.60
CA LEU A 105 -2.45 2.77 13.73
C LEU A 105 -2.96 1.44 13.19
N VAL A 106 -3.03 1.33 11.88
CA VAL A 106 -3.62 0.18 11.18
C VAL A 106 -2.61 -0.42 10.21
N GLU A 107 -2.47 -1.73 10.28
CA GLU A 107 -1.77 -2.51 9.25
C GLU A 107 -2.75 -2.92 8.16
N CYS A 108 -2.39 -2.70 6.90
CA CYS A 108 -3.16 -3.12 5.74
C CYS A 108 -2.34 -4.05 4.85
N GLU A 109 -2.89 -5.22 4.53
CA GLU A 109 -2.35 -6.14 3.54
C GLU A 109 -3.12 -6.00 2.23
N LEU A 110 -2.42 -5.71 1.14
CA LEU A 110 -3.01 -5.62 -0.19
C LEU A 110 -3.12 -6.99 -0.84
N LEU A 111 -4.35 -7.52 -0.90
CA LEU A 111 -4.67 -8.74 -1.67
C LEU A 111 -4.92 -8.43 -3.14
N THR A 112 -5.15 -7.19 -3.47
CA THR A 112 -5.20 -6.60 -4.82
C THR A 112 -4.46 -5.26 -4.79
N GLY A 113 -3.98 -4.76 -5.93
CA GLY A 113 -3.23 -3.49 -6.02
C GLY A 113 -3.91 -2.48 -6.92
N ARG A 114 -5.00 -1.84 -6.46
CA ARG A 114 -5.70 -0.81 -7.21
C ARG A 114 -5.28 0.59 -6.76
N THR A 115 -5.40 1.55 -7.66
CA THR A 115 -5.14 2.96 -7.35
C THR A 115 -5.93 3.40 -6.11
N HIS A 116 -5.27 4.07 -5.16
CA HIS A 116 -5.86 4.59 -3.93
C HIS A 116 -6.63 3.56 -3.08
N GLN A 117 -6.37 2.25 -3.26
CA GLN A 117 -7.19 1.20 -2.67
C GLN A 117 -7.33 1.31 -1.15
N ILE A 118 -6.21 1.39 -0.41
CA ILE A 118 -6.24 1.49 1.07
C ILE A 118 -6.97 2.77 1.49
N ARG A 119 -6.70 3.89 0.83
CA ARG A 119 -7.30 5.18 1.13
C ARG A 119 -8.84 5.14 1.02
N ALA A 120 -9.33 4.64 -0.10
CA ALA A 120 -10.77 4.51 -0.34
C ALA A 120 -11.42 3.46 0.58
N HIS A 121 -10.77 2.31 0.80
CA HIS A 121 -11.28 1.26 1.67
C HIS A 121 -11.40 1.72 3.12
N MET A 122 -10.38 2.34 3.69
CA MET A 122 -10.44 2.83 5.07
C MET A 122 -11.48 3.92 5.25
N ALA A 123 -11.61 4.83 4.27
CA ALA A 123 -12.68 5.82 4.28
C ALA A 123 -14.08 5.18 4.21
N SER A 124 -14.25 4.09 3.46
CA SER A 124 -15.54 3.40 3.32
C SER A 124 -16.06 2.76 4.61
N ILE A 125 -15.18 2.47 5.55
CA ILE A 125 -15.54 1.98 6.89
C ILE A 125 -15.57 3.09 7.94
N GLY A 126 -15.60 4.37 7.50
CA GLY A 126 -15.69 5.53 8.37
C GLY A 126 -14.38 5.95 9.05
N CYS A 127 -13.25 5.38 8.63
CA CYS A 127 -11.93 5.64 9.20
C CYS A 127 -10.94 6.13 8.13
N PRO A 128 -11.14 7.35 7.53
CA PRO A 128 -10.24 7.86 6.51
C PRO A 128 -8.83 8.07 7.07
N LEU A 129 -7.83 8.02 6.19
CA LEU A 129 -6.44 8.21 6.59
C LEU A 129 -6.19 9.65 7.06
N LEU A 130 -5.37 9.77 8.09
CA LEU A 130 -4.86 11.07 8.57
C LEU A 130 -4.13 11.76 7.43
N GLY A 131 -4.45 13.06 7.21
CA GLY A 131 -3.85 13.88 6.15
C GLY A 131 -4.41 13.62 4.75
N ASP A 132 -5.36 12.71 4.58
CA ASP A 132 -5.98 12.45 3.28
C ASP A 132 -7.06 13.48 2.95
N GLY A 133 -6.72 14.46 2.13
CA GLY A 133 -7.65 15.49 1.67
C GLY A 133 -8.59 15.04 0.54
N LYS A 134 -8.43 13.81 0.02
CA LYS A 134 -9.25 13.30 -1.09
C LYS A 134 -10.38 12.39 -0.62
N TYR A 135 -10.13 11.54 0.36
CA TYR A 135 -11.10 10.59 0.92
C TYR A 135 -11.48 10.92 2.37
N GLY A 136 -10.74 11.80 3.02
CA GLY A 136 -11.07 12.41 4.30
C GLY A 136 -11.63 13.82 4.13
N THR A 137 -11.79 14.55 5.24
CA THR A 137 -12.25 15.93 5.26
C THR A 137 -11.20 16.86 5.84
N ASN A 138 -11.26 18.14 5.45
CA ASN A 138 -10.38 19.16 6.01
C ASN A 138 -10.61 19.37 7.52
N GLU A 139 -11.83 19.18 7.99
CA GLU A 139 -12.18 19.30 9.41
C GLU A 139 -11.44 18.27 10.26
N LEU A 140 -11.37 17.03 9.80
CA LEU A 140 -10.64 15.96 10.49
C LEU A 140 -9.13 16.20 10.49
N ASN A 141 -8.59 16.73 9.41
CA ASN A 141 -7.13 16.87 9.24
C ASN A 141 -6.57 18.16 9.83
N ARG A 142 -7.36 19.26 9.88
CA ARG A 142 -6.91 20.57 10.38
C ARG A 142 -6.24 20.55 11.75
N PRO A 143 -6.78 19.83 12.77
CA PRO A 143 -6.17 19.80 14.10
C PRO A 143 -4.75 19.21 14.13
N TYR A 144 -4.39 18.43 13.12
CA TYR A 144 -3.10 17.73 13.06
C TYR A 144 -2.09 18.42 12.13
N GLY A 145 -2.56 19.36 11.28
CA GLY A 145 -1.70 20.07 10.31
C GLY A 145 -1.10 19.19 9.22
N GLU A 146 -1.65 17.98 9.01
CA GLU A 146 -1.16 17.05 8.00
C GLU A 146 -1.75 17.35 6.62
N THR A 147 -0.88 17.37 5.59
CA THR A 147 -1.25 17.71 4.20
C THR A 147 -1.11 16.55 3.22
N GLY A 148 -0.69 15.39 3.69
CA GLY A 148 -0.55 14.17 2.90
C GLY A 148 -0.97 12.95 3.71
N GLN A 149 -1.52 11.93 3.03
CA GLN A 149 -1.99 10.71 3.70
C GLN A 149 -0.88 10.01 4.48
N ALA A 150 -1.12 9.70 5.74
CA ALA A 150 -0.24 8.88 6.57
C ALA A 150 -0.34 7.42 6.13
N LEU A 151 0.39 7.06 5.08
CA LEU A 151 0.43 5.74 4.45
C LEU A 151 1.86 5.38 4.07
N TYR A 152 2.28 4.18 4.42
CA TYR A 152 3.65 3.73 4.20
C TYR A 152 3.72 2.25 3.83
N ALA A 153 4.34 1.91 2.70
CA ALA A 153 4.64 0.54 2.30
C ALA A 153 5.82 0.02 3.13
N TYR A 154 5.56 -0.54 4.31
CA TYR A 154 6.59 -0.82 5.29
C TYR A 154 7.16 -2.22 5.24
N SER A 155 6.45 -3.17 4.64
CA SER A 155 6.89 -4.56 4.57
C SER A 155 6.58 -5.20 3.24
N LEU A 156 7.55 -5.93 2.71
CA LEU A 156 7.46 -6.70 1.48
C LEU A 156 8.05 -8.08 1.73
N THR A 157 7.28 -9.13 1.46
CA THR A 157 7.73 -10.52 1.50
C THR A 157 7.58 -11.16 0.14
N PHE A 158 8.64 -11.77 -0.36
CA PHE A 158 8.59 -12.57 -1.58
C PHE A 158 8.05 -13.97 -1.27
N ARG A 159 7.00 -14.38 -1.99
CA ARG A 159 6.36 -15.69 -1.84
C ARG A 159 6.13 -16.31 -3.20
N PHE A 160 7.21 -16.86 -3.75
CA PHE A 160 7.17 -17.47 -5.08
C PHE A 160 6.50 -18.84 -5.02
N ALA A 161 5.43 -19.01 -5.77
CA ALA A 161 4.75 -20.29 -5.96
C ALA A 161 5.48 -21.17 -6.99
N GLN A 162 6.17 -20.53 -7.94
CA GLN A 162 6.95 -21.18 -8.98
C GLN A 162 8.36 -20.62 -8.98
N ASP A 163 9.29 -21.35 -9.60
CA ASP A 163 10.68 -20.95 -9.73
C ASP A 163 10.80 -19.52 -10.30
N ALA A 164 11.71 -18.76 -9.71
CA ALA A 164 12.03 -17.39 -10.08
C ALA A 164 13.41 -17.24 -10.74
N GLY A 165 14.02 -18.36 -11.18
CA GLY A 165 15.30 -18.35 -11.87
C GLY A 165 16.38 -17.62 -11.07
N ALA A 166 17.04 -16.64 -11.70
CA ALA A 166 18.09 -15.84 -11.07
C ALA A 166 17.67 -15.11 -9.78
N LEU A 167 16.37 -14.94 -9.53
CA LEU A 167 15.83 -14.27 -8.35
C LEU A 167 15.28 -15.26 -7.29
N GLN A 168 15.45 -16.56 -7.48
CA GLN A 168 14.96 -17.58 -6.54
C GLN A 168 15.47 -17.38 -5.10
N TYR A 169 16.64 -16.81 -4.93
CA TYR A 169 17.22 -16.48 -3.62
C TYR A 169 16.41 -15.47 -2.79
N LEU A 170 15.48 -14.75 -3.42
CA LEU A 170 14.55 -13.83 -2.74
C LEU A 170 13.36 -14.54 -2.11
N ASN A 171 13.06 -15.76 -2.52
CA ASN A 171 11.89 -16.47 -2.01
C ASN A 171 11.93 -16.61 -0.49
N GLY A 172 10.83 -16.26 0.17
CA GLY A 172 10.70 -16.26 1.63
C GLY A 172 11.33 -15.05 2.32
N LYS A 173 12.10 -14.21 1.62
CA LYS A 173 12.72 -13.04 2.25
C LYS A 173 11.71 -11.92 2.48
N THR A 174 11.82 -11.30 3.65
CA THR A 174 11.04 -10.14 4.07
C THR A 174 11.94 -8.94 4.25
N PHE A 175 11.54 -7.83 3.66
CA PHE A 175 12.16 -6.52 3.84
C PHE A 175 11.20 -5.64 4.64
N LYS A 176 11.69 -5.02 5.71
CA LYS A 176 10.90 -4.15 6.58
C LYS A 176 11.59 -2.82 6.82
N VAL A 177 10.80 -1.74 6.80
CA VAL A 177 11.21 -0.42 7.24
C VAL A 177 10.73 -0.24 8.69
N LYS A 178 11.68 0.06 9.59
CA LYS A 178 11.39 0.25 11.02
C LYS A 178 11.11 1.72 11.37
N ASP A 179 11.74 2.62 10.64
CA ASP A 179 11.67 4.07 10.91
C ASP A 179 10.65 4.75 10.01
N ILE A 180 9.42 4.89 10.50
CA ILE A 180 8.32 5.51 9.78
C ILE A 180 7.97 6.83 10.48
N PRO A 181 8.15 7.99 9.82
CA PRO A 181 8.06 9.30 10.47
C PRO A 181 6.75 9.55 11.21
N PHE A 182 5.60 9.27 10.58
CA PHE A 182 4.30 9.51 11.22
C PHE A 182 4.02 8.52 12.37
N VAL A 183 4.58 7.30 12.32
CA VAL A 183 4.47 6.36 13.46
C VAL A 183 5.23 6.90 14.65
N LYS A 184 6.46 7.37 14.47
CA LYS A 184 7.25 8.01 15.55
C LYS A 184 6.54 9.24 16.12
N LYS A 185 5.90 10.04 15.28
CA LYS A 185 5.21 11.26 15.68
C LYS A 185 3.97 10.98 16.53
N TYR A 186 3.11 10.05 16.11
CA TYR A 186 1.79 9.83 16.73
C TYR A 186 1.71 8.61 17.63
N PHE A 187 2.60 7.65 17.46
CA PHE A 187 2.68 6.40 18.22
C PHE A 187 4.13 6.08 18.62
N PRO A 188 4.80 6.95 19.40
CA PRO A 188 6.24 6.84 19.67
C PRO A 188 6.64 5.55 20.39
N ASN A 189 5.71 4.91 21.11
CA ASN A 189 5.96 3.66 21.83
C ASN A 189 5.72 2.41 20.98
N PHE A 190 5.20 2.57 19.76
CA PHE A 190 4.99 1.44 18.85
C PHE A 190 6.30 1.07 18.13
N LYS A 191 6.61 -0.23 18.14
CA LYS A 191 7.76 -0.81 17.40
C LYS A 191 7.21 -1.72 16.31
N PRO A 192 7.39 -1.39 15.02
CA PRO A 192 6.91 -2.19 13.90
C PRO A 192 7.63 -3.52 13.69
#